data_dc7058b9bd07635fb590ff0a14f3870d
#
_entry.id   dc7058b9bd07635fb590ff0a14f3870d
#
_cell.length_a   1.000
_cell.length_b   1.000
_cell.length_c   1.000
_cell.angle_alpha   90.00
_cell.angle_beta   90.00
_cell.angle_gamma   90.00
#
_symmetry.space_group_name_H-M   'P 1'
#
loop_
_entity.id
_entity.type
_entity.pdbx_description
1 polymer ?
#
loop_
_entity_poly.entity_id
_entity_poly.type
_entity_poly.pdbx_seq_one_letter_code
_entity_poly.pdbx_strand_id
1 'polypeptide(L)'
;MARAIEYIPKSEVRRLAKRSDLWGAWLTLHIWGVIALAIAAFIIFPNPWVYAASFLIIGSRQHGLAILAHDTAHGVMFQNKALNEWVGKYLLAAPYGGDMVAYRHYHLKHHRYAQSERDPDLPLSAKFPTTKASLFRKFARDVTGLTFLRLRLATWKMRKTDEVLPGSDAFQKTSPLPFWISNAVLFGIFILIGHPWLYLTLWLLPLWTWFFACLRLRNIAEHGMTTNDDNPLTHARTTHANIFERIFFAPYWVNYHVEHHAYMFVPCYRLKALHRAMMDAGHGPEMETQKDYGAVLKLASA
;
A
#
# COMPACT_ATOMS: atom_id res chain seq x y z
N MET A 1 2.73 -6.44 30.57
CA MET A 1 1.81 -6.38 29.41
C MET A 1 0.96 -5.13 29.58
N ALA A 2 1.16 -4.10 28.78
CA ALA A 2 0.26 -2.94 28.77
C ALA A 2 -1.15 -3.45 28.40
N ARG A 3 -2.18 -3.02 29.14
CA ARG A 3 -3.57 -3.28 28.77
C ARG A 3 -3.80 -2.68 27.38
N ALA A 4 -4.29 -3.50 26.44
CA ALA A 4 -4.74 -2.97 25.15
C ALA A 4 -5.77 -1.87 25.44
N ILE A 5 -5.51 -0.66 24.99
CA ILE A 5 -6.44 0.46 25.15
C ILE A 5 -7.67 0.12 24.31
N GLU A 6 -8.84 0.09 24.93
CA GLU A 6 -10.10 -0.19 24.23
C GLU A 6 -10.75 1.14 23.85
N TYR A 7 -10.62 1.53 22.58
CA TYR A 7 -11.24 2.79 22.07
C TYR A 7 -12.74 2.64 21.76
N ILE A 8 -13.22 1.41 21.59
CA ILE A 8 -14.65 1.11 21.33
C ILE A 8 -15.05 -0.18 22.06
N PRO A 9 -16.36 -0.41 22.32
CA PRO A 9 -16.84 -1.61 23.02
C PRO A 9 -16.39 -2.92 22.35
N LYS A 10 -16.04 -3.94 23.15
CA LYS A 10 -15.60 -5.25 22.65
C LYS A 10 -16.59 -5.93 21.69
N SER A 11 -17.88 -5.73 21.91
CA SER A 11 -18.93 -6.24 21.00
C SER A 11 -18.82 -5.66 19.61
N GLU A 12 -18.54 -4.36 19.53
CA GLU A 12 -18.36 -3.64 18.28
C GLU A 12 -17.04 -4.05 17.59
N VAL A 13 -15.95 -4.17 18.34
CA VAL A 13 -14.67 -4.71 17.84
C VAL A 13 -14.89 -6.08 17.19
N ARG A 14 -15.57 -7.00 17.88
CA ARG A 14 -15.86 -8.35 17.34
C ARG A 14 -16.71 -8.30 16.07
N ARG A 15 -17.66 -7.38 15.98
CA ARG A 15 -18.49 -7.17 14.80
C ARG A 15 -17.66 -6.69 13.60
N LEU A 16 -16.81 -5.70 13.83
CA LEU A 16 -15.97 -5.08 12.78
C LEU A 16 -14.81 -6.00 12.35
N ALA A 17 -14.29 -6.83 13.23
CA ALA A 17 -13.23 -7.80 12.93
C ALA A 17 -13.71 -9.03 12.13
N LYS A 18 -15.03 -9.18 11.86
CA LYS A 18 -15.54 -10.28 11.04
C LYS A 18 -15.02 -10.18 9.61
N ARG A 19 -14.34 -11.23 9.17
CA ARG A 19 -13.81 -11.40 7.81
C ARG A 19 -14.91 -11.93 6.88
N SER A 20 -14.73 -11.74 5.58
CA SER A 20 -15.68 -12.19 4.57
C SER A 20 -14.96 -12.62 3.30
N ASP A 21 -15.16 -13.87 2.88
CA ASP A 21 -14.62 -14.39 1.62
C ASP A 21 -15.25 -13.67 0.41
N LEU A 22 -16.52 -13.28 0.51
CA LEU A 22 -17.21 -12.53 -0.55
C LEU A 22 -16.60 -11.13 -0.74
N TRP A 23 -16.31 -10.40 0.36
CA TRP A 23 -15.65 -9.09 0.25
C TRP A 23 -14.22 -9.23 -0.26
N GLY A 24 -13.47 -10.22 0.21
CA GLY A 24 -12.12 -10.48 -0.30
C GLY A 24 -12.12 -10.80 -1.79
N ALA A 25 -13.03 -11.67 -2.24
CA ALA A 25 -13.20 -12.01 -3.66
C ALA A 25 -13.61 -10.78 -4.48
N TRP A 26 -14.61 -10.01 -4.01
CA TRP A 26 -15.06 -8.80 -4.68
C TRP A 26 -13.92 -7.78 -4.88
N LEU A 27 -13.14 -7.48 -3.84
CA LEU A 27 -12.03 -6.54 -3.94
C LEU A 27 -10.94 -7.03 -4.89
N THR A 28 -10.65 -8.34 -4.89
CA THR A 28 -9.71 -8.97 -5.81
C THR A 28 -10.21 -8.87 -7.26
N LEU A 29 -11.46 -9.21 -7.52
CA LEU A 29 -12.07 -9.09 -8.84
C LEU A 29 -12.17 -7.64 -9.30
N HIS A 30 -12.55 -6.72 -8.42
CA HIS A 30 -12.63 -5.30 -8.71
C HIS A 30 -11.29 -4.72 -9.17
N ILE A 31 -10.19 -5.00 -8.44
CA ILE A 31 -8.88 -4.43 -8.81
C ILE A 31 -8.40 -4.95 -10.15
N TRP A 32 -8.51 -6.26 -10.40
CA TRP A 32 -8.14 -6.87 -11.67
C TRP A 32 -9.07 -6.47 -12.81
N GLY A 33 -10.36 -6.33 -12.55
CA GLY A 33 -11.35 -5.82 -13.51
C GLY A 33 -11.03 -4.39 -13.96
N VAL A 34 -10.68 -3.49 -13.04
CA VAL A 34 -10.28 -2.11 -13.40
C VAL A 34 -9.00 -2.11 -14.23
N ILE A 35 -8.00 -2.95 -13.90
CA ILE A 35 -6.77 -3.08 -14.70
C ILE A 35 -7.11 -3.60 -16.11
N ALA A 36 -7.91 -4.66 -16.22
CA ALA A 36 -8.32 -5.24 -17.49
C ALA A 36 -9.10 -4.23 -18.35
N LEU A 37 -10.03 -3.48 -17.75
CA LEU A 37 -10.79 -2.44 -18.45
C LEU A 37 -9.89 -1.30 -18.93
N ALA A 38 -8.89 -0.89 -18.18
CA ALA A 38 -7.94 0.14 -18.61
C ALA A 38 -7.08 -0.33 -19.79
N ILE A 39 -6.63 -1.60 -19.80
CA ILE A 39 -5.92 -2.21 -20.92
C ILE A 39 -6.84 -2.31 -22.15
N ALA A 40 -8.05 -2.82 -21.98
CA ALA A 40 -9.03 -2.95 -23.06
C ALA A 40 -9.40 -1.59 -23.65
N ALA A 41 -9.59 -0.56 -22.84
CA ALA A 41 -9.87 0.79 -23.32
C ALA A 41 -8.77 1.31 -24.26
N PHE A 42 -7.50 1.07 -23.92
CA PHE A 42 -6.40 1.47 -24.80
C PHE A 42 -6.33 0.63 -26.09
N ILE A 43 -6.59 -0.67 -26.01
CA ILE A 43 -6.61 -1.53 -27.20
C ILE A 43 -7.72 -1.10 -28.18
N ILE A 44 -8.91 -0.75 -27.66
CA ILE A 44 -10.06 -0.33 -28.48
C ILE A 44 -9.88 1.09 -29.00
N PHE A 45 -9.33 1.99 -28.20
CA PHE A 45 -9.15 3.41 -28.51
C PHE A 45 -7.68 3.82 -28.41
N PRO A 46 -6.79 3.39 -29.33
CA PRO A 46 -5.34 3.59 -29.24
C PRO A 46 -4.96 5.04 -29.57
N ASN A 47 -4.98 5.90 -28.56
CA ASN A 47 -4.54 7.28 -28.67
C ASN A 47 -3.78 7.72 -27.41
N PRO A 48 -2.97 8.81 -27.46
CA PRO A 48 -2.12 9.24 -26.35
C PRO A 48 -2.87 9.54 -25.06
N TRP A 49 -4.10 10.05 -25.11
CA TRP A 49 -4.88 10.43 -23.94
C TRP A 49 -5.40 9.18 -23.19
N VAL A 50 -5.91 8.21 -23.95
CA VAL A 50 -6.36 6.93 -23.39
C VAL A 50 -5.15 6.15 -22.84
N TYR A 51 -4.00 6.19 -23.53
CA TYR A 51 -2.76 5.62 -23.00
C TYR A 51 -2.38 6.24 -21.65
N ALA A 52 -2.33 7.57 -21.56
CA ALA A 52 -1.98 8.28 -20.34
C ALA A 52 -2.97 7.98 -19.18
N ALA A 53 -4.28 7.97 -19.48
CA ALA A 53 -5.30 7.60 -18.50
C ALA A 53 -5.13 6.15 -18.01
N SER A 54 -4.96 5.20 -18.94
CA SER A 54 -4.72 3.78 -18.62
C SER A 54 -3.46 3.60 -17.80
N PHE A 55 -2.37 4.28 -18.16
CA PHE A 55 -1.10 4.26 -17.45
C PHE A 55 -1.26 4.70 -15.97
N LEU A 56 -1.91 5.84 -15.73
CA LEU A 56 -2.15 6.36 -14.40
C LEU A 56 -3.08 5.44 -13.58
N ILE A 57 -4.16 4.95 -14.19
CA ILE A 57 -5.10 4.03 -13.54
C ILE A 57 -4.38 2.72 -13.18
N ILE A 58 -3.63 2.12 -14.09
CA ILE A 58 -2.93 0.85 -13.84
C ILE A 58 -1.90 1.00 -12.72
N GLY A 59 -1.04 2.04 -12.77
CA GLY A 59 -0.07 2.26 -11.71
C GLY A 59 -0.70 2.53 -10.33
N SER A 60 -1.85 3.22 -10.30
CA SER A 60 -2.64 3.40 -9.08
C SER A 60 -3.28 2.09 -8.60
N ARG A 61 -3.70 1.20 -9.52
CA ARG A 61 -4.19 -0.13 -9.15
C ARG A 61 -3.06 -1.06 -8.71
N GLN A 62 -1.87 -0.95 -9.27
CA GLN A 62 -0.70 -1.67 -8.75
C GLN A 62 -0.38 -1.27 -7.30
N HIS A 63 -0.49 0.02 -6.96
CA HIS A 63 -0.46 0.47 -5.56
C HIS A 63 -1.63 -0.12 -4.75
N GLY A 64 -2.82 -0.20 -5.32
CA GLY A 64 -3.97 -0.89 -4.72
C GLY A 64 -3.73 -2.39 -4.49
N LEU A 65 -3.00 -3.09 -5.39
CA LEU A 65 -2.57 -4.48 -5.17
C LEU A 65 -1.71 -4.59 -3.90
N ALA A 66 -0.78 -3.65 -3.69
CA ALA A 66 0.05 -3.62 -2.48
C ALA A 66 -0.80 -3.39 -1.21
N ILE A 67 -1.84 -2.56 -1.29
CA ILE A 67 -2.77 -2.31 -0.16
C ILE A 67 -3.60 -3.57 0.16
N LEU A 68 -4.13 -4.27 -0.85
CA LEU A 68 -4.86 -5.52 -0.60
C LEU A 68 -3.91 -6.65 -0.15
N ALA A 69 -2.67 -6.69 -0.66
CA ALA A 69 -1.65 -7.61 -0.18
C ALA A 69 -1.30 -7.35 1.30
N HIS A 70 -1.30 -6.10 1.74
CA HIS A 70 -1.13 -5.71 3.13
C HIS A 70 -2.23 -6.31 4.02
N ASP A 71 -3.51 -6.24 3.63
CA ASP A 71 -4.61 -6.87 4.37
C ASP A 71 -4.48 -8.40 4.42
N THR A 72 -4.02 -9.03 3.32
CA THR A 72 -3.73 -10.47 3.36
C THR A 72 -2.52 -10.79 4.23
N ALA A 73 -1.55 -9.89 4.35
CA ALA A 73 -0.43 -10.06 5.27
C ALA A 73 -0.88 -10.04 6.74
N HIS A 74 -1.86 -9.22 7.10
CA HIS A 74 -2.54 -9.29 8.41
C HIS A 74 -3.47 -10.52 8.56
N GLY A 75 -3.73 -11.25 7.47
CA GLY A 75 -4.64 -12.39 7.45
C GLY A 75 -6.11 -11.99 7.65
N VAL A 76 -6.51 -10.78 7.27
CA VAL A 76 -7.84 -10.23 7.55
C VAL A 76 -8.75 -10.09 6.33
N MET A 77 -8.21 -10.20 5.13
CA MET A 77 -8.99 -9.98 3.90
C MET A 77 -10.04 -11.09 3.65
N PHE A 78 -9.70 -12.35 3.95
CA PHE A 78 -10.58 -13.51 3.78
C PHE A 78 -10.81 -14.22 5.10
N GLN A 79 -11.97 -14.88 5.22
CA GLN A 79 -12.27 -15.77 6.36
C GLN A 79 -11.50 -17.07 6.22
N ASN A 80 -11.46 -17.64 5.01
CA ASN A 80 -10.69 -18.85 4.70
C ASN A 80 -9.19 -18.49 4.65
N LYS A 81 -8.41 -19.06 5.57
CA LYS A 81 -6.98 -18.79 5.71
C LYS A 81 -6.17 -19.24 4.48
N ALA A 82 -6.49 -20.41 3.91
CA ALA A 82 -5.78 -20.91 2.73
C ALA A 82 -6.02 -20.01 1.52
N LEU A 83 -7.26 -19.55 1.32
CA LEU A 83 -7.62 -18.59 0.29
C LEU A 83 -6.91 -17.25 0.50
N ASN A 84 -6.86 -16.75 1.74
CA ASN A 84 -6.13 -15.53 2.10
C ASN A 84 -4.64 -15.63 1.70
N GLU A 85 -3.99 -16.74 2.05
CA GLU A 85 -2.58 -16.98 1.72
C GLU A 85 -2.36 -17.09 0.20
N TRP A 86 -3.20 -17.83 -0.50
CA TRP A 86 -3.05 -18.05 -1.94
C TRP A 86 -3.29 -16.77 -2.73
N VAL A 87 -4.41 -16.08 -2.48
CA VAL A 87 -4.73 -14.80 -3.14
C VAL A 87 -3.66 -13.76 -2.83
N GLY A 88 -3.27 -13.63 -1.56
CA GLY A 88 -2.25 -12.68 -1.14
C GLY A 88 -0.91 -12.89 -1.85
N LYS A 89 -0.45 -14.12 -1.97
CA LYS A 89 0.82 -14.46 -2.63
C LYS A 89 0.76 -14.28 -4.14
N TYR A 90 -0.22 -14.89 -4.81
CA TYR A 90 -0.20 -15.05 -6.26
C TYR A 90 -0.97 -13.96 -7.02
N LEU A 91 -2.07 -13.43 -6.46
CA LEU A 91 -2.91 -12.46 -7.16
C LEU A 91 -2.67 -11.01 -6.70
N LEU A 92 -2.12 -10.79 -5.51
CA LEU A 92 -1.97 -9.44 -4.98
C LEU A 92 -0.51 -9.01 -4.86
N ALA A 93 0.37 -9.78 -4.19
CA ALA A 93 1.76 -9.38 -3.97
C ALA A 93 2.68 -9.66 -5.17
N ALA A 94 2.73 -10.89 -5.64
CA ALA A 94 3.66 -11.33 -6.67
C ALA A 94 3.55 -10.55 -8.01
N PRO A 95 2.35 -10.14 -8.48
CA PRO A 95 2.23 -9.42 -9.74
C PRO A 95 3.01 -8.10 -9.80
N TYR A 96 3.08 -7.35 -8.71
CA TYR A 96 3.88 -6.11 -8.66
C TYR A 96 5.31 -6.32 -8.12
N GLY A 97 5.72 -7.57 -7.92
CA GLY A 97 7.05 -7.92 -7.42
C GLY A 97 7.19 -7.87 -5.90
N GLY A 98 6.09 -7.81 -5.17
CA GLY A 98 6.04 -7.95 -3.72
C GLY A 98 6.07 -9.41 -3.27
N ASP A 99 6.44 -9.62 -2.00
CA ASP A 99 6.35 -10.90 -1.32
C ASP A 99 5.51 -10.72 -0.05
N MET A 100 4.32 -11.31 -0.03
CA MET A 100 3.36 -11.15 1.06
C MET A 100 3.89 -11.70 2.39
N VAL A 101 4.66 -12.79 2.37
CA VAL A 101 5.19 -13.42 3.60
C VAL A 101 6.32 -12.59 4.18
N ALA A 102 7.28 -12.18 3.34
CA ALA A 102 8.36 -11.29 3.76
C ALA A 102 7.80 -9.95 4.26
N TYR A 103 6.82 -9.39 3.54
CA TYR A 103 6.15 -8.16 3.93
C TYR A 103 5.41 -8.30 5.27
N ARG A 104 4.74 -9.43 5.54
CA ARG A 104 4.08 -9.69 6.83
C ARG A 104 5.05 -9.54 8.01
N HIS A 105 6.22 -10.16 7.95
CA HIS A 105 7.22 -10.07 9.02
C HIS A 105 7.72 -8.63 9.22
N TYR A 106 8.03 -7.97 8.12
CA TYR A 106 8.45 -6.57 8.12
C TYR A 106 7.37 -5.67 8.72
N HIS A 107 6.14 -5.79 8.26
CA HIS A 107 5.03 -4.92 8.62
C HIS A 107 4.53 -5.15 10.07
N LEU A 108 4.53 -6.37 10.55
CA LEU A 108 4.24 -6.65 11.98
C LEU A 108 5.32 -6.07 12.90
N LYS A 109 6.59 -6.01 12.45
CA LYS A 109 7.64 -5.30 13.19
C LYS A 109 7.40 -3.79 13.20
N HIS A 110 6.95 -3.22 12.05
CA HIS A 110 6.50 -1.83 11.99
C HIS A 110 5.38 -1.53 12.98
N HIS A 111 4.28 -2.28 12.99
CA HIS A 111 3.19 -2.09 13.96
C HIS A 111 3.65 -2.15 15.42
N ARG A 112 4.60 -3.05 15.72
CA ARG A 112 5.12 -3.21 17.08
C ARG A 112 5.97 -2.03 17.53
N TYR A 113 6.65 -1.36 16.61
CA TYR A 113 7.66 -0.34 16.91
C TYR A 113 7.39 0.99 16.18
N ALA A 114 6.15 1.21 15.73
CA ALA A 114 5.78 2.36 14.91
C ALA A 114 6.39 3.67 15.42
N GLN A 115 7.04 4.42 14.53
CA GLN A 115 7.74 5.68 14.78
C GLN A 115 8.92 5.63 15.78
N SER A 116 9.25 4.47 16.37
CA SER A 116 10.46 4.32 17.21
C SER A 116 11.71 4.07 16.35
N GLU A 117 12.90 4.12 16.96
CA GLU A 117 14.17 3.80 16.30
C GLU A 117 14.24 2.35 15.72
N ARG A 118 13.38 1.45 16.22
CA ARG A 118 13.29 0.06 15.76
C ARG A 118 12.30 -0.14 14.62
N ASP A 119 11.58 0.92 14.25
CA ASP A 119 10.62 0.87 13.15
C ASP A 119 11.33 0.73 11.80
N PRO A 120 11.13 -0.37 11.05
CA PRO A 120 11.75 -0.52 9.74
C PRO A 120 11.26 0.51 8.71
N ASP A 121 10.08 1.15 8.92
CA ASP A 121 9.52 2.18 8.05
C ASP A 121 10.00 3.61 8.42
N LEU A 122 10.67 3.79 9.56
CA LEU A 122 11.16 5.10 10.00
C LEU A 122 11.97 5.85 8.92
N PRO A 123 12.86 5.21 8.13
CA PRO A 123 13.60 5.89 7.05
C PRO A 123 12.70 6.48 5.94
N LEU A 124 11.45 6.01 5.82
CA LEU A 124 10.50 6.47 4.83
C LEU A 124 9.76 7.75 5.28
N SER A 125 9.57 7.92 6.58
CA SER A 125 8.79 9.01 7.20
C SER A 125 9.65 10.04 7.94
N ALA A 126 10.76 9.66 8.59
CA ALA A 126 11.55 10.51 9.48
C ALA A 126 12.21 11.74 8.81
N LYS A 127 12.30 11.77 7.47
CA LYS A 127 12.92 12.88 6.71
C LYS A 127 11.96 14.00 6.35
N PHE A 128 10.79 14.02 6.96
CA PHE A 128 9.78 15.06 6.78
C PHE A 128 9.56 15.84 8.10
N PRO A 129 9.27 17.15 8.04
CA PRO A 129 9.11 17.96 6.84
C PRO A 129 10.43 18.19 6.07
N THR A 130 10.33 18.54 4.79
CA THR A 130 11.48 18.85 3.93
C THR A 130 11.18 20.10 3.08
N THR A 131 12.17 20.63 2.35
CA THR A 131 11.91 21.78 1.47
C THR A 131 11.07 21.37 0.25
N LYS A 132 10.28 22.30 -0.31
CA LYS A 132 9.51 22.12 -1.56
C LYS A 132 10.37 21.57 -2.70
N ALA A 133 11.57 22.11 -2.87
CA ALA A 133 12.52 21.63 -3.89
C ALA A 133 12.98 20.18 -3.64
N SER A 134 13.19 19.79 -2.38
CA SER A 134 13.52 18.41 -2.02
C SER A 134 12.35 17.46 -2.29
N LEU A 135 11.14 17.87 -1.92
CA LEU A 135 9.92 17.10 -2.17
C LEU A 135 9.68 16.92 -3.67
N PHE A 136 9.78 17.98 -4.45
CA PHE A 136 9.70 17.93 -5.92
C PHE A 136 10.71 16.95 -6.52
N ARG A 137 12.01 17.05 -6.13
CA ARG A 137 13.04 16.11 -6.60
C ARG A 137 12.75 14.64 -6.22
N LYS A 138 12.11 14.39 -5.08
CA LYS A 138 11.70 13.05 -4.67
C LYS A 138 10.63 12.49 -5.63
N PHE A 139 9.58 13.26 -5.89
CA PHE A 139 8.53 12.85 -6.84
C PHE A 139 9.04 12.76 -8.29
N ALA A 140 9.90 13.69 -8.72
CA ALA A 140 10.53 13.62 -10.05
C ALA A 140 11.30 12.30 -10.25
N ARG A 141 12.06 11.85 -9.24
CA ARG A 141 12.74 10.55 -9.29
C ARG A 141 11.78 9.36 -9.33
N ASP A 142 10.63 9.49 -8.70
CA ASP A 142 9.62 8.41 -8.72
C ASP A 142 9.02 8.30 -10.12
N VAL A 143 8.48 9.37 -10.66
CA VAL A 143 7.80 9.37 -11.97
C VAL A 143 8.74 9.15 -13.15
N THR A 144 10.03 9.35 -13.00
CA THR A 144 11.06 9.04 -14.01
C THR A 144 11.62 7.62 -13.89
N GLY A 145 11.20 6.83 -12.90
CA GLY A 145 11.72 5.48 -12.64
C GLY A 145 13.10 5.43 -11.97
N LEU A 146 13.72 6.58 -11.67
CA LEU A 146 15.03 6.62 -11.03
C LEU A 146 15.01 6.02 -9.62
N THR A 147 13.89 6.14 -8.90
CA THR A 147 13.72 5.47 -7.60
C THR A 147 13.76 3.95 -7.75
N PHE A 148 13.03 3.38 -8.72
CA PHE A 148 13.08 1.95 -9.02
C PHE A 148 14.50 1.47 -9.33
N LEU A 149 15.20 2.16 -10.24
CA LEU A 149 16.59 1.82 -10.61
C LEU A 149 17.53 1.86 -9.41
N ARG A 150 17.45 2.89 -8.57
CA ARG A 150 18.27 3.00 -7.35
C ARG A 150 18.01 1.83 -6.38
N LEU A 151 16.77 1.46 -6.18
CA LEU A 151 16.41 0.31 -5.32
C LEU A 151 16.95 -1.01 -5.90
N ARG A 152 16.85 -1.22 -7.21
CA ARG A 152 17.42 -2.42 -7.86
C ARG A 152 18.93 -2.48 -7.74
N LEU A 153 19.62 -1.36 -7.97
CA LEU A 153 21.07 -1.27 -7.82
C LEU A 153 21.51 -1.48 -6.36
N ALA A 154 20.79 -0.91 -5.41
CA ALA A 154 21.06 -1.13 -3.99
C ALA A 154 20.93 -2.62 -3.62
N THR A 155 19.81 -3.25 -4.00
CA THR A 155 19.58 -4.69 -3.78
C THR A 155 20.65 -5.57 -4.43
N TRP A 156 21.10 -5.21 -5.64
CA TRP A 156 22.16 -5.94 -6.34
C TRP A 156 23.53 -5.82 -5.64
N LYS A 157 23.88 -4.60 -5.17
CA LYS A 157 25.11 -4.37 -4.39
C LYS A 157 25.13 -5.19 -3.11
N MET A 158 24.03 -5.16 -2.34
CA MET A 158 23.89 -5.92 -1.10
C MET A 158 24.11 -7.42 -1.30
N ARG A 159 23.59 -8.00 -2.40
CA ARG A 159 23.82 -9.42 -2.71
C ARG A 159 25.30 -9.76 -2.97
N LYS A 160 26.11 -8.76 -3.32
CA LYS A 160 27.55 -8.92 -3.59
C LYS A 160 28.44 -8.67 -2.37
N THR A 161 28.01 -7.82 -1.43
CA THR A 161 28.83 -7.35 -0.31
C THR A 161 28.42 -7.95 1.03
N ASP A 162 27.34 -8.75 1.08
CA ASP A 162 26.70 -9.22 2.32
C ASP A 162 26.35 -8.06 3.30
N GLU A 163 26.36 -6.80 2.81
CA GLU A 163 25.93 -5.64 3.60
C GLU A 163 24.43 -5.74 3.89
N VAL A 164 24.08 -5.54 5.17
CA VAL A 164 22.70 -5.52 5.63
C VAL A 164 22.19 -4.08 5.62
N LEU A 165 21.21 -3.76 4.75
CA LEU A 165 20.56 -2.45 4.81
C LEU A 165 19.77 -2.30 6.12
N PRO A 166 19.68 -1.08 6.69
CA PRO A 166 18.82 -0.81 7.82
C PRO A 166 17.39 -1.34 7.55
N GLY A 167 16.88 -2.18 8.45
CA GLY A 167 15.55 -2.79 8.32
C GLY A 167 15.48 -4.06 7.46
N SER A 168 16.55 -4.47 6.77
CA SER A 168 16.54 -5.71 5.95
C SER A 168 16.49 -6.99 6.80
N ASP A 169 16.89 -6.91 8.05
CA ASP A 169 16.72 -7.97 9.06
C ASP A 169 15.24 -8.27 9.35
N ALA A 170 14.34 -7.32 9.04
CA ALA A 170 12.91 -7.51 9.15
C ALA A 170 12.32 -8.39 8.03
N PHE A 171 13.03 -8.56 6.90
CA PHE A 171 12.55 -9.39 5.78
C PHE A 171 13.02 -10.83 5.92
N GLN A 172 12.07 -11.74 5.96
CA GLN A 172 12.35 -13.18 5.90
C GLN A 172 12.70 -13.60 4.46
N LYS A 173 13.69 -14.47 4.32
CA LYS A 173 13.98 -15.11 3.01
C LYS A 173 12.82 -16.03 2.63
N THR A 174 12.29 -15.84 1.43
CA THR A 174 11.14 -16.56 0.90
C THR A 174 11.43 -17.09 -0.50
N SER A 175 10.54 -17.95 -1.01
CA SER A 175 10.67 -18.50 -2.37
C SER A 175 10.30 -17.42 -3.41
N PRO A 176 11.09 -17.23 -4.48
CA PRO A 176 10.72 -16.35 -5.60
C PRO A 176 9.68 -16.96 -6.55
N LEU A 177 9.22 -18.19 -6.30
CA LEU A 177 8.31 -18.91 -7.18
C LEU A 177 6.99 -18.19 -7.45
N PRO A 178 6.30 -17.60 -6.45
CA PRO A 178 5.08 -16.83 -6.70
C PRO A 178 5.29 -15.68 -7.70
N PHE A 179 6.41 -14.96 -7.59
CA PHE A 179 6.77 -13.89 -8.54
C PHE A 179 6.88 -14.42 -9.97
N TRP A 180 7.64 -15.51 -10.19
CA TRP A 180 7.84 -16.05 -11.53
C TRP A 180 6.55 -16.60 -12.13
N ILE A 181 5.74 -17.33 -11.35
CA ILE A 181 4.46 -17.86 -11.82
C ILE A 181 3.51 -16.72 -12.20
N SER A 182 3.31 -15.76 -11.31
CA SER A 182 2.33 -14.68 -11.56
C SER A 182 2.72 -13.81 -12.73
N ASN A 183 4.01 -13.46 -12.88
CA ASN A 183 4.46 -12.63 -13.99
C ASN A 183 4.54 -13.39 -15.31
N ALA A 184 4.84 -14.70 -15.30
CA ALA A 184 4.76 -15.54 -16.49
C ALA A 184 3.30 -15.66 -16.99
N VAL A 185 2.35 -15.87 -16.08
CA VAL A 185 0.91 -15.90 -16.42
C VAL A 185 0.47 -14.54 -16.97
N LEU A 186 0.82 -13.43 -16.33
CA LEU A 186 0.49 -12.10 -16.82
C LEU A 186 1.06 -11.84 -18.22
N PHE A 187 2.35 -12.12 -18.43
CA PHE A 187 2.95 -11.96 -19.75
C PHE A 187 2.29 -12.87 -20.79
N GLY A 188 1.97 -14.10 -20.43
CA GLY A 188 1.22 -15.04 -21.27
C GLY A 188 -0.15 -14.48 -21.68
N ILE A 189 -0.87 -13.81 -20.76
CA ILE A 189 -2.14 -13.14 -21.09
C ILE A 189 -1.92 -12.06 -22.16
N PHE A 190 -0.88 -11.23 -22.03
CA PHE A 190 -0.58 -10.19 -23.04
C PHE A 190 -0.21 -10.77 -24.41
N ILE A 191 0.44 -11.95 -24.43
CA ILE A 191 0.69 -12.69 -25.70
C ILE A 191 -0.65 -13.18 -26.28
N LEU A 192 -1.50 -13.81 -25.49
CA LEU A 192 -2.78 -14.36 -25.93
C LEU A 192 -3.75 -13.31 -26.49
N ILE A 193 -3.76 -12.10 -25.93
CA ILE A 193 -4.56 -10.99 -26.45
C ILE A 193 -3.90 -10.29 -27.65
N GLY A 194 -2.74 -10.77 -28.15
CA GLY A 194 -2.04 -10.21 -29.31
C GLY A 194 -1.25 -8.92 -29.07
N HIS A 195 -1.04 -8.51 -27.81
CA HIS A 195 -0.38 -7.25 -27.48
C HIS A 195 0.77 -7.40 -26.45
N PRO A 196 1.80 -8.24 -26.70
CA PRO A 196 2.86 -8.53 -25.72
C PRO A 196 3.64 -7.29 -25.28
N TRP A 197 3.76 -6.27 -26.13
CA TRP A 197 4.45 -5.01 -25.82
C TRP A 197 3.74 -4.17 -24.74
N LEU A 198 2.42 -4.37 -24.53
CA LEU A 198 1.66 -3.71 -23.46
C LEU A 198 2.09 -4.19 -22.07
N TYR A 199 2.67 -5.39 -21.96
CA TYR A 199 3.27 -5.82 -20.71
C TYR A 199 4.40 -4.88 -20.27
N LEU A 200 5.24 -4.41 -21.20
CA LEU A 200 6.25 -3.42 -20.87
C LEU A 200 5.63 -2.05 -20.61
N THR A 201 4.75 -1.58 -21.49
CA THR A 201 4.35 -0.16 -21.53
C THR A 201 3.17 0.17 -20.59
N LEU A 202 2.24 -0.77 -20.34
CA LEU A 202 1.09 -0.58 -19.45
C LEU A 202 1.15 -1.42 -18.16
N TRP A 203 2.12 -2.36 -18.04
CA TRP A 203 2.31 -3.08 -16.80
C TRP A 203 3.60 -2.67 -16.08
N LEU A 204 4.76 -2.79 -16.73
CA LEU A 204 6.05 -2.54 -16.07
C LEU A 204 6.36 -1.04 -15.93
N LEU A 205 6.12 -0.21 -16.95
CA LEU A 205 6.42 1.21 -16.86
C LEU A 205 5.63 1.94 -15.76
N PRO A 206 4.29 1.78 -15.63
CA PRO A 206 3.56 2.37 -14.50
C PRO A 206 4.07 1.86 -13.15
N LEU A 207 4.44 0.56 -13.06
CA LEU A 207 5.01 -0.05 -11.86
C LEU A 207 6.36 0.57 -11.46
N TRP A 208 7.20 0.89 -12.44
CA TRP A 208 8.53 1.45 -12.19
C TRP A 208 8.51 2.96 -11.90
N THR A 209 7.40 3.63 -12.18
CA THR A 209 7.27 5.10 -12.16
C THR A 209 6.12 5.54 -11.26
N TRP A 210 4.90 5.62 -11.76
CA TRP A 210 3.72 6.17 -11.08
C TRP A 210 3.40 5.45 -9.76
N PHE A 211 3.55 4.13 -9.70
CA PHE A 211 3.41 3.35 -8.47
C PHE A 211 4.27 3.91 -7.34
N PHE A 212 5.54 4.26 -7.61
CA PHE A 212 6.44 4.82 -6.58
C PHE A 212 6.03 6.21 -6.12
N ALA A 213 5.44 7.02 -6.99
CA ALA A 213 4.88 8.31 -6.60
C ALA A 213 3.67 8.13 -5.66
N CYS A 214 2.76 7.20 -5.99
CA CYS A 214 1.63 6.84 -5.13
C CYS A 214 2.11 6.30 -3.77
N LEU A 215 3.07 5.38 -3.78
CA LEU A 215 3.64 4.79 -2.57
C LEU A 215 4.33 5.86 -1.69
N ARG A 216 5.07 6.80 -2.27
CA ARG A 216 5.68 7.90 -1.53
C ARG A 216 4.64 8.78 -0.88
N LEU A 217 3.61 9.19 -1.63
CA LEU A 217 2.54 10.03 -1.09
C LEU A 217 1.82 9.33 0.06
N ARG A 218 1.55 8.03 -0.09
CA ARG A 218 0.98 7.20 0.96
C ARG A 218 1.84 7.20 2.22
N ASN A 219 3.14 6.88 2.10
CA ASN A 219 4.05 6.81 3.26
C ASN A 219 4.15 8.16 4.00
N ILE A 220 4.17 9.29 3.26
CA ILE A 220 4.13 10.63 3.87
C ILE A 220 2.81 10.86 4.60
N ALA A 221 1.69 10.47 3.98
CA ALA A 221 0.36 10.70 4.54
C ALA A 221 0.12 9.87 5.80
N GLU A 222 0.61 8.64 5.84
CA GLU A 222 0.37 7.71 6.94
C GLU A 222 1.22 8.01 8.17
N HIS A 223 2.51 8.32 7.99
CA HIS A 223 3.48 8.41 9.09
C HIS A 223 4.39 9.64 9.06
N GLY A 224 4.37 10.44 7.99
CA GLY A 224 5.20 11.64 7.93
C GLY A 224 4.73 12.71 8.92
N MET A 225 5.65 13.27 9.74
CA MET A 225 5.37 14.33 10.72
C MET A 225 4.31 13.96 11.78
N THR A 226 4.15 12.67 12.08
CA THR A 226 3.36 12.19 13.21
C THR A 226 4.22 12.10 14.47
N THR A 227 3.63 11.86 15.64
CA THR A 227 4.36 11.79 16.90
C THR A 227 5.21 10.50 16.99
N ASN A 228 6.26 10.57 17.81
CA ASN A 228 7.10 9.42 18.14
C ASN A 228 6.70 8.94 19.55
N ASP A 229 5.52 8.37 19.68
CA ASP A 229 4.98 7.81 20.91
C ASP A 229 4.33 6.44 20.66
N ASP A 230 4.02 5.72 21.73
CA ASP A 230 3.36 4.41 21.66
C ASP A 230 1.84 4.50 21.46
N ASN A 231 1.29 5.70 21.15
CA ASN A 231 -0.14 5.91 20.99
C ASN A 231 -0.57 5.73 19.52
N PRO A 232 -1.36 4.69 19.19
CA PRO A 232 -1.82 4.47 17.82
C PRO A 232 -2.72 5.58 17.27
N LEU A 233 -3.29 6.46 18.12
CA LEU A 233 -4.09 7.60 17.66
C LEU A 233 -3.25 8.75 17.10
N THR A 234 -1.96 8.81 17.45
CA THR A 234 -1.06 9.95 17.13
C THR A 234 0.18 9.56 16.32
N HIS A 235 0.66 8.32 16.40
CA HIS A 235 1.82 7.88 15.64
C HIS A 235 1.51 7.43 14.19
N ALA A 236 0.23 7.43 13.83
CA ALA A 236 -0.27 7.21 12.48
C ALA A 236 -1.28 8.31 12.13
N ARG A 237 -1.58 8.51 10.85
CA ARG A 237 -2.52 9.56 10.42
C ARG A 237 -3.62 9.02 9.54
N THR A 238 -4.86 9.45 9.82
CA THR A 238 -6.00 9.29 8.92
C THR A 238 -6.15 10.55 8.07
N THR A 239 -6.16 10.39 6.75
CA THR A 239 -6.33 11.50 5.79
C THR A 239 -7.68 11.37 5.11
N HIS A 240 -8.55 12.40 5.23
CA HIS A 240 -9.84 12.40 4.55
C HIS A 240 -9.62 12.57 3.05
N ALA A 241 -9.91 11.51 2.30
CA ALA A 241 -9.66 11.46 0.86
C ALA A 241 -10.93 11.77 0.06
N ASN A 242 -10.84 12.71 -0.88
CA ASN A 242 -11.87 12.96 -1.88
C ASN A 242 -11.89 11.82 -2.94
N ILE A 243 -12.84 11.89 -3.88
CA ILE A 243 -13.01 10.81 -4.88
C ILE A 243 -11.78 10.61 -5.77
N PHE A 244 -11.11 11.69 -6.19
CA PHE A 244 -9.91 11.62 -7.02
C PHE A 244 -8.73 11.03 -6.23
N GLU A 245 -8.53 11.47 -5.01
CA GLU A 245 -7.50 10.93 -4.12
C GLU A 245 -7.72 9.44 -3.84
N ARG A 246 -8.97 9.00 -3.67
CA ARG A 246 -9.32 7.58 -3.51
C ARG A 246 -9.11 6.75 -4.77
N ILE A 247 -9.29 7.34 -5.96
CA ILE A 247 -9.00 6.65 -7.21
C ILE A 247 -7.50 6.49 -7.40
N PHE A 248 -6.70 7.51 -7.15
CA PHE A 248 -5.29 7.51 -7.54
C PHE A 248 -4.34 7.15 -6.41
N PHE A 249 -4.57 7.59 -5.18
CA PHE A 249 -3.58 7.51 -4.08
C PHE A 249 -4.03 6.67 -2.88
N ALA A 250 -5.33 6.66 -2.57
CA ALA A 250 -5.88 6.03 -1.37
C ALA A 250 -6.99 5.00 -1.67
N PRO A 251 -6.78 4.02 -2.58
CA PRO A 251 -7.78 3.00 -2.82
C PRO A 251 -7.97 2.10 -1.60
N TYR A 252 -9.12 1.43 -1.55
CA TYR A 252 -9.41 0.39 -0.55
C TYR A 252 -9.28 0.84 0.90
N TRP A 253 -9.74 2.09 1.20
CA TRP A 253 -9.80 2.67 2.55
C TRP A 253 -8.45 2.76 3.28
N VAL A 254 -7.32 2.68 2.58
CA VAL A 254 -5.98 2.80 3.18
C VAL A 254 -5.76 4.14 3.90
N ASN A 255 -6.54 5.14 3.56
CA ASN A 255 -6.52 6.46 4.18
C ASN A 255 -6.97 6.49 5.66
N TYR A 256 -7.63 5.42 6.16
CA TYR A 256 -7.99 5.25 7.58
C TYR A 256 -6.87 4.54 8.34
N HIS A 257 -5.72 5.20 8.48
CA HIS A 257 -4.51 4.53 8.95
C HIS A 257 -4.35 4.56 10.48
N VAL A 258 -4.91 5.55 11.17
CA VAL A 258 -5.05 5.54 12.64
C VAL A 258 -5.86 4.33 13.09
N GLU A 259 -7.01 4.10 12.46
CA GLU A 259 -7.90 2.98 12.75
C GLU A 259 -7.22 1.63 12.50
N HIS A 260 -6.43 1.56 11.43
CA HIS A 260 -5.64 0.39 11.11
C HIS A 260 -4.57 0.11 12.18
N HIS A 261 -3.85 1.12 12.66
CA HIS A 261 -2.88 0.95 13.74
C HIS A 261 -3.54 0.61 15.08
N ALA A 262 -4.68 1.20 15.40
CA ALA A 262 -5.43 0.90 16.61
C ALA A 262 -5.99 -0.55 16.62
N TYR A 263 -6.42 -1.03 15.44
CA TYR A 263 -7.08 -2.35 15.29
C TYR A 263 -6.64 -3.06 14.01
N MET A 264 -5.36 -3.41 13.89
CA MET A 264 -4.74 -4.02 12.70
C MET A 264 -5.39 -5.34 12.22
N PHE A 265 -6.26 -5.93 13.03
CA PHE A 265 -7.02 -7.14 12.70
C PHE A 265 -8.40 -6.86 12.10
N VAL A 266 -8.77 -5.60 11.90
CA VAL A 266 -10.00 -5.17 11.20
C VAL A 266 -9.70 -5.04 9.71
N PRO A 267 -10.46 -5.73 8.81
CA PRO A 267 -10.20 -5.65 7.38
C PRO A 267 -10.50 -4.27 6.80
N CYS A 268 -9.79 -3.89 5.72
CA CYS A 268 -9.86 -2.57 5.11
C CYS A 268 -11.29 -2.12 4.77
N TYR A 269 -12.15 -3.02 4.30
CA TYR A 269 -13.55 -2.73 3.97
C TYR A 269 -14.44 -2.41 5.19
N ARG A 270 -13.90 -2.51 6.41
CA ARG A 270 -14.56 -2.14 7.67
C ARG A 270 -13.96 -0.88 8.31
N LEU A 271 -12.79 -0.39 7.84
CA LEU A 271 -12.09 0.73 8.48
C LEU A 271 -12.92 2.01 8.52
N LYS A 272 -13.72 2.30 7.49
CA LYS A 272 -14.66 3.45 7.52
C LYS A 272 -15.71 3.32 8.62
N ALA A 273 -16.19 2.10 8.89
CA ALA A 273 -17.16 1.86 9.98
C ALA A 273 -16.46 1.93 11.35
N LEU A 274 -15.21 1.45 11.43
CA LEU A 274 -14.38 1.58 12.62
C LEU A 274 -14.10 3.05 12.94
N HIS A 275 -13.74 3.87 11.95
CA HIS A 275 -13.58 5.32 12.12
C HIS A 275 -14.82 5.95 12.76
N ARG A 276 -16.00 5.67 12.22
CA ARG A 276 -17.26 6.19 12.79
C ARG A 276 -17.44 5.76 14.25
N ALA A 277 -17.22 4.48 14.55
CA ALA A 277 -17.36 3.98 15.92
C ALA A 277 -16.38 4.65 16.89
N MET A 278 -15.13 4.94 16.47
CA MET A 278 -14.15 5.67 17.28
C MET A 278 -14.54 7.14 17.46
N MET A 279 -15.08 7.79 16.41
CA MET A 279 -15.61 9.15 16.51
C MET A 279 -16.82 9.24 17.46
N ASP A 280 -17.76 8.30 17.35
CA ASP A 280 -18.96 8.22 18.20
C ASP A 280 -18.59 7.92 19.67
N ALA A 281 -17.47 7.23 19.91
CA ALA A 281 -16.91 7.01 21.24
C ALA A 281 -16.14 8.23 21.81
N GLY A 282 -16.01 9.32 21.05
CA GLY A 282 -15.40 10.57 21.51
C GLY A 282 -13.89 10.69 21.25
N HIS A 283 -13.25 9.75 20.57
CA HIS A 283 -11.80 9.78 20.30
C HIS A 283 -11.38 10.70 19.13
N GLY A 284 -12.32 11.29 18.41
CA GLY A 284 -12.01 12.17 17.27
C GLY A 284 -10.97 13.25 17.56
N PRO A 285 -11.05 14.01 18.67
CA PRO A 285 -10.09 15.05 19.00
C PRO A 285 -8.66 14.55 19.30
N GLU A 286 -8.51 13.26 19.65
CA GLU A 286 -7.22 12.64 19.96
C GLU A 286 -6.54 12.06 18.71
N MET A 287 -7.29 11.83 17.64
CA MET A 287 -6.79 11.20 16.42
C MET A 287 -6.02 12.19 15.55
N GLU A 288 -4.83 11.82 15.12
CA GLU A 288 -4.09 12.57 14.10
C GLU A 288 -4.80 12.46 12.74
N THR A 289 -5.40 13.56 12.30
CA THR A 289 -6.18 13.60 11.06
C THR A 289 -5.77 14.77 10.17
N GLN A 290 -5.91 14.59 8.85
CA GLN A 290 -5.77 15.64 7.86
C GLN A 290 -6.97 15.68 6.90
N LYS A 291 -7.34 16.89 6.46
CA LYS A 291 -8.54 17.11 5.65
C LYS A 291 -8.44 16.54 4.22
N ASP A 292 -7.22 16.44 3.66
CA ASP A 292 -6.91 15.95 2.31
C ASP A 292 -5.40 15.70 2.13
N TYR A 293 -5.02 15.06 1.04
CA TYR A 293 -3.62 14.80 0.70
C TYR A 293 -2.84 16.07 0.33
N GLY A 294 -3.53 17.12 -0.14
CA GLY A 294 -2.90 18.42 -0.38
C GLY A 294 -2.45 19.10 0.92
N ALA A 295 -3.24 18.97 2.00
CA ALA A 295 -2.84 19.45 3.33
C ALA A 295 -1.61 18.69 3.85
N VAL A 296 -1.56 17.37 3.67
CA VAL A 296 -0.38 16.56 4.01
C VAL A 296 0.86 17.02 3.27
N LEU A 297 0.77 17.27 1.96
CA LEU A 297 1.90 17.76 1.16
C LEU A 297 2.38 19.14 1.58
N LYS A 298 1.46 20.01 2.03
CA LYS A 298 1.84 21.33 2.61
C LYS A 298 2.64 21.15 3.89
N LEU A 299 2.21 20.27 4.81
CA LEU A 299 2.95 19.95 6.01
C LEU A 299 4.32 19.34 5.69
N ALA A 300 4.39 18.45 4.72
CA ALA A 300 5.61 17.77 4.32
C ALA A 300 6.64 18.68 3.64
N SER A 301 6.24 19.87 3.20
CA SER A 301 7.06 20.83 2.42
C SER A 301 7.15 22.22 3.07
N ALA A 302 7.16 22.28 4.38
CA ALA A 302 7.29 23.52 5.14
C ALA A 302 8.66 24.21 4.93
#